data_ec6375e7cf58edc4c8ad5c1bf680a994
#
_entry.id   ec6375e7cf58edc4c8ad5c1bf680a994
#
_cell.length_a   1.000
_cell.length_b   1.000
_cell.length_c   1.000
_cell.angle_alpha   90.00
_cell.angle_beta   90.00
_cell.angle_gamma   90.00
#
_symmetry.space_group_name_H-M   'P 1'
#
loop_
_entity.id
_entity.type
_entity.pdbx_description
1 polymer ?
#
loop_
_entity_poly.entity_id
_entity_poly.type
_entity_poly.pdbx_seq_one_letter_code
_entity_poly.pdbx_strand_id
1 'polypeptide(L)'
;MTDIRFEDVRFRRDGRDVLSIPSLHIKADRVTAILGPNGAGKTTLLRLIAALDRPHSGRVLVGGDIADTARRSVSVAFQKEVFLRRSLLENLMLGLTIRGADRGEARDRAMAALRLLDIDALAEKRVDQISGGEGRRASLARALCLHAPVLLLDEPMAGLDGSTYARLLDELPGLVGHSGATAVVVTHNPEEAFRLCDDIVILVNGRVRAAGAKREVATNPQFRDVAEILGYTVVNVSGRLVAIPDGALTLAAGPTELAATVDTVLDVAHEWHVIASIGPTRVHIRVPRSEAPPQSGAGIHLSARVKYEVS
;
A
#
# COMPACT_ATOMS: atom_id res chain seq x y z
N MET A 1 -16.45 6.81 15.92
CA MET A 1 -15.38 5.95 15.40
C MET A 1 -15.95 5.07 14.30
N THR A 2 -15.38 5.08 13.10
CA THR A 2 -15.97 4.43 11.91
C THR A 2 -15.08 3.27 11.49
N ASP A 3 -15.30 2.07 12.02
CA ASP A 3 -14.64 0.84 11.59
C ASP A 3 -15.28 0.26 10.31
N ILE A 4 -14.59 -0.70 9.70
CA ILE A 4 -15.09 -1.38 8.51
C ILE A 4 -15.05 -2.89 8.76
N ARG A 5 -16.16 -3.58 8.49
CA ARG A 5 -16.25 -5.03 8.67
C ARG A 5 -16.78 -5.72 7.42
N PHE A 6 -16.16 -6.83 7.09
CA PHE A 6 -16.63 -7.77 6.08
C PHE A 6 -17.12 -9.01 6.82
N GLU A 7 -18.34 -9.44 6.51
CA GLU A 7 -18.97 -10.63 7.11
C GLU A 7 -19.47 -11.55 5.98
N ASP A 8 -18.84 -12.70 5.84
CA ASP A 8 -19.12 -13.75 4.84
C ASP A 8 -19.21 -13.23 3.40
N VAL A 9 -18.41 -12.23 3.06
CA VAL A 9 -18.46 -11.55 1.76
C VAL A 9 -17.94 -12.44 0.65
N ARG A 10 -18.79 -12.61 -0.38
CA ARG A 10 -18.39 -13.16 -1.69
C ARG A 10 -18.75 -12.18 -2.79
N PHE A 11 -17.83 -11.96 -3.70
CA PHE A 11 -18.03 -11.11 -4.87
C PHE A 11 -17.56 -11.81 -6.13
N ARG A 12 -18.40 -11.79 -7.17
CA ARG A 12 -18.13 -12.37 -8.50
C ARG A 12 -18.16 -11.30 -9.56
N ARG A 13 -17.32 -11.47 -10.57
CA ARG A 13 -17.36 -10.66 -11.80
C ARG A 13 -17.20 -11.60 -12.98
N ASP A 14 -18.08 -11.48 -13.97
CA ASP A 14 -18.10 -12.32 -15.18
C ASP A 14 -18.05 -13.83 -14.85
N GLY A 15 -18.81 -14.25 -13.84
CA GLY A 15 -18.91 -15.66 -13.40
C GLY A 15 -17.73 -16.17 -12.56
N ARG A 16 -16.69 -15.35 -12.34
CA ARG A 16 -15.49 -15.74 -11.57
C ARG A 16 -15.52 -15.15 -10.17
N ASP A 17 -15.11 -15.96 -9.20
CA ASP A 17 -14.93 -15.49 -7.82
C ASP A 17 -13.74 -14.52 -7.77
N VAL A 18 -14.00 -13.27 -7.36
CA VAL A 18 -12.98 -12.21 -7.24
C VAL A 18 -12.60 -12.01 -5.78
N LEU A 19 -13.58 -12.08 -4.85
CA LEU A 19 -13.34 -11.99 -3.41
C LEU A 19 -14.15 -13.07 -2.68
N SER A 20 -13.48 -13.66 -1.67
CA SER A 20 -14.08 -14.58 -0.69
C SER A 20 -13.46 -14.27 0.68
N ILE A 21 -14.15 -13.44 1.46
CA ILE A 21 -13.69 -12.93 2.75
C ILE A 21 -14.70 -13.32 3.82
N PRO A 22 -14.44 -14.40 4.56
CA PRO A 22 -15.34 -14.82 5.65
C PRO A 22 -15.45 -13.76 6.75
N SER A 23 -14.32 -13.17 7.13
CA SER A 23 -14.25 -12.09 8.12
C SER A 23 -13.04 -11.21 7.87
N LEU A 24 -13.25 -9.88 7.93
CA LEU A 24 -12.17 -8.89 7.98
C LEU A 24 -12.65 -7.70 8.80
N HIS A 25 -11.84 -7.25 9.75
CA HIS A 25 -12.09 -6.07 10.54
C HIS A 25 -10.96 -5.06 10.36
N ILE A 26 -11.29 -3.91 9.77
CA ILE A 26 -10.42 -2.74 9.65
C ILE A 26 -10.80 -1.79 10.77
N LYS A 27 -9.85 -1.56 11.68
CA LYS A 27 -10.07 -0.79 12.91
C LYS A 27 -10.27 0.69 12.62
N ALA A 28 -11.12 1.32 13.41
CA ALA A 28 -11.37 2.76 13.32
C ALA A 28 -10.13 3.59 13.68
N ASP A 29 -10.09 4.83 13.16
CA ASP A 29 -9.11 5.88 13.48
C ASP A 29 -7.65 5.44 13.24
N ARG A 30 -7.44 4.58 12.25
CA ARG A 30 -6.13 4.02 11.89
C ARG A 30 -5.96 3.99 10.38
N VAL A 31 -4.71 3.90 9.95
CA VAL A 31 -4.35 3.65 8.56
C VAL A 31 -4.08 2.16 8.37
N THR A 32 -4.84 1.51 7.50
CA THR A 32 -4.66 0.09 7.14
C THR A 32 -4.18 -0.02 5.70
N ALA A 33 -3.04 -0.67 5.47
CA ALA A 33 -2.58 -1.01 4.12
C ALA A 33 -3.20 -2.32 3.64
N ILE A 34 -3.63 -2.36 2.38
CA ILE A 34 -3.97 -3.58 1.66
C ILE A 34 -2.85 -3.88 0.67
N LEU A 35 -2.07 -4.90 0.96
CA LEU A 35 -1.00 -5.40 0.09
C LEU A 35 -1.46 -6.66 -0.66
N GLY A 36 -0.84 -6.94 -1.79
CA GLY A 36 -1.07 -8.15 -2.57
C GLY A 36 -0.73 -7.99 -4.05
N PRO A 37 -0.60 -9.08 -4.81
CA PRO A 37 -0.27 -9.03 -6.22
C PRO A 37 -1.36 -8.36 -7.07
N ASN A 38 -1.02 -8.04 -8.31
CA ASN A 38 -2.01 -7.55 -9.27
C ASN A 38 -3.10 -8.61 -9.49
N GLY A 39 -4.35 -8.17 -9.54
CA GLY A 39 -5.49 -9.08 -9.66
C GLY A 39 -5.95 -9.74 -8.36
N ALA A 40 -5.30 -9.49 -7.22
CA ALA A 40 -5.70 -10.06 -5.92
C ALA A 40 -7.09 -9.62 -5.42
N GLY A 41 -7.69 -8.58 -6.03
CA GLY A 41 -9.01 -8.05 -5.63
C GLY A 41 -8.95 -6.78 -4.80
N LYS A 42 -7.80 -6.13 -4.66
CA LYS A 42 -7.61 -4.93 -3.81
C LYS A 42 -8.56 -3.78 -4.16
N THR A 43 -8.58 -3.36 -5.43
CA THR A 43 -9.52 -2.32 -5.91
C THR A 43 -10.98 -2.75 -5.75
N THR A 44 -11.29 -4.04 -5.93
CA THR A 44 -12.65 -4.56 -5.72
C THR A 44 -13.06 -4.45 -4.26
N LEU A 45 -12.15 -4.74 -3.33
CA LEU A 45 -12.38 -4.55 -1.89
C LEU A 45 -12.69 -3.09 -1.58
N LEU A 46 -11.93 -2.11 -2.10
CA LEU A 46 -12.23 -0.69 -1.95
C LEU A 46 -13.61 -0.32 -2.54
N ARG A 47 -13.96 -0.86 -3.71
CA ARG A 47 -15.25 -0.59 -4.37
C ARG A 47 -16.42 -1.10 -3.55
N LEU A 48 -16.27 -2.22 -2.85
CA LEU A 48 -17.30 -2.74 -1.92
C LEU A 48 -17.45 -1.83 -0.70
N ILE A 49 -16.36 -1.34 -0.11
CA ILE A 49 -16.42 -0.38 1.01
C ILE A 49 -17.09 0.93 0.57
N ALA A 50 -16.75 1.41 -0.63
CA ALA A 50 -17.35 2.61 -1.22
C ALA A 50 -18.80 2.43 -1.69
N ALA A 51 -19.34 1.22 -1.58
CA ALA A 51 -20.66 0.82 -2.10
C ALA A 51 -20.86 1.14 -3.61
N LEU A 52 -19.78 1.07 -4.39
CA LEU A 52 -19.82 1.16 -5.85
C LEU A 52 -20.13 -0.19 -6.50
N ASP A 53 -19.80 -1.27 -5.81
CA ASP A 53 -20.21 -2.64 -6.12
C ASP A 53 -20.93 -3.22 -4.91
N ARG A 54 -21.78 -4.23 -5.12
CA ARG A 54 -22.51 -4.97 -4.06
C ARG A 54 -22.00 -6.39 -3.98
N PRO A 55 -21.78 -6.96 -2.79
CA PRO A 55 -21.41 -8.36 -2.67
C PRO A 55 -22.56 -9.26 -3.14
N HIS A 56 -22.23 -10.45 -3.67
CA HIS A 56 -23.21 -11.47 -4.04
C HIS A 56 -23.79 -12.17 -2.82
N SER A 57 -22.97 -12.30 -1.76
CA SER A 57 -23.42 -12.79 -0.44
C SER A 57 -22.61 -12.11 0.64
N GLY A 58 -23.13 -12.14 1.88
CA GLY A 58 -22.53 -11.45 3.01
C GLY A 58 -22.80 -9.95 3.00
N ARG A 59 -22.09 -9.22 3.82
CA ARG A 59 -22.25 -7.76 3.95
C ARG A 59 -20.97 -7.04 4.30
N VAL A 60 -20.87 -5.79 3.88
CA VAL A 60 -19.82 -4.84 4.27
C VAL A 60 -20.48 -3.78 5.13
N LEU A 61 -19.95 -3.56 6.33
CA LEU A 61 -20.42 -2.58 7.29
C LEU A 61 -19.38 -1.46 7.41
N VAL A 62 -19.83 -0.22 7.50
CA VAL A 62 -19.03 0.98 7.69
C VAL A 62 -19.63 1.75 8.87
N GLY A 63 -18.92 1.80 9.99
CA GLY A 63 -19.43 2.40 11.23
C GLY A 63 -20.68 1.70 11.79
N GLY A 64 -20.84 0.42 11.52
CA GLY A 64 -22.01 -0.38 11.92
C GLY A 64 -23.16 -0.39 10.90
N ASP A 65 -23.18 0.54 9.95
CA ASP A 65 -24.20 0.61 8.89
C ASP A 65 -23.76 -0.18 7.65
N ILE A 66 -24.74 -0.68 6.87
CA ILE A 66 -24.44 -1.29 5.56
C ILE A 66 -23.77 -0.23 4.66
N ALA A 67 -22.71 -0.60 3.95
CA ALA A 67 -21.92 0.32 3.13
C ALA A 67 -22.77 1.18 2.17
N ASP A 68 -23.85 0.64 1.63
CA ASP A 68 -24.79 1.37 0.76
C ASP A 68 -25.41 2.61 1.45
N THR A 69 -25.70 2.54 2.74
CA THR A 69 -26.28 3.66 3.51
C THR A 69 -25.19 4.61 4.01
N ALA A 70 -23.97 4.11 4.20
CA ALA A 70 -22.82 4.86 4.69
C ALA A 70 -22.01 5.60 3.61
N ARG A 71 -22.49 5.66 2.35
CA ARG A 71 -21.76 6.28 1.21
C ARG A 71 -21.25 7.69 1.48
N ARG A 72 -22.01 8.52 2.22
CA ARG A 72 -21.60 9.89 2.57
C ARG A 72 -20.43 9.93 3.55
N SER A 73 -20.19 8.85 4.28
CA SER A 73 -19.07 8.73 5.22
C SER A 73 -17.76 8.32 4.54
N VAL A 74 -17.78 8.03 3.23
CA VAL A 74 -16.62 7.51 2.50
C VAL A 74 -16.16 8.50 1.45
N SER A 75 -14.86 8.74 1.35
CA SER A 75 -14.21 9.40 0.21
C SER A 75 -13.20 8.46 -0.44
N VAL A 76 -13.01 8.57 -1.75
CA VAL A 76 -12.18 7.65 -2.53
C VAL A 76 -11.32 8.39 -3.53
N ALA A 77 -10.03 8.04 -3.58
CA ALA A 77 -9.16 8.30 -4.72
C ALA A 77 -8.81 6.97 -5.39
N PHE A 78 -9.36 6.74 -6.58
CA PHE A 78 -9.03 5.56 -7.39
C PHE A 78 -7.82 5.81 -8.27
N GLN A 79 -7.15 4.73 -8.65
CA GLN A 79 -6.00 4.75 -9.57
C GLN A 79 -6.34 5.42 -10.93
N LYS A 80 -7.56 5.22 -11.43
CA LYS A 80 -8.04 5.88 -12.65
C LYS A 80 -8.85 7.12 -12.28
N GLU A 81 -8.36 8.28 -12.69
CA GLU A 81 -9.01 9.55 -12.43
C GLU A 81 -10.27 9.71 -13.28
N VAL A 82 -11.32 10.20 -12.64
CA VAL A 82 -12.57 10.59 -13.31
C VAL A 82 -12.93 12.00 -12.84
N PHE A 83 -12.93 12.95 -13.80
CA PHE A 83 -13.31 14.33 -13.56
C PHE A 83 -14.43 14.76 -14.49
N LEU A 84 -15.21 15.74 -14.05
CA LEU A 84 -16.13 16.47 -14.89
C LEU A 84 -15.39 17.50 -15.74
N ARG A 85 -15.90 17.84 -16.91
CA ARG A 85 -15.33 18.86 -17.83
C ARG A 85 -15.49 20.28 -17.28
N ARG A 86 -14.84 20.55 -16.15
CA ARG A 86 -14.83 21.83 -15.40
C ARG A 86 -13.39 22.14 -14.99
N SER A 87 -13.20 23.28 -14.30
CA SER A 87 -11.91 23.56 -13.67
C SER A 87 -11.58 22.54 -12.58
N LEU A 88 -10.32 22.47 -12.21
CA LEU A 88 -9.87 21.58 -11.15
C LEU A 88 -10.53 21.95 -9.82
N LEU A 89 -10.55 23.24 -9.49
CA LEU A 89 -11.18 23.77 -8.28
C LEU A 89 -12.68 23.41 -8.22
N GLU A 90 -13.42 23.58 -9.31
CA GLU A 90 -14.84 23.23 -9.37
C GLU A 90 -15.10 21.74 -9.17
N ASN A 91 -14.18 20.87 -9.64
CA ASN A 91 -14.27 19.43 -9.39
C ASN A 91 -14.13 19.08 -7.91
N LEU A 92 -13.25 19.75 -7.17
CA LEU A 92 -13.09 19.53 -5.74
C LEU A 92 -14.27 20.11 -4.97
N MET A 93 -14.66 21.35 -5.27
CA MET A 93 -15.77 22.04 -4.61
C MET A 93 -17.09 21.30 -4.75
N LEU A 94 -17.34 20.64 -5.88
CA LEU A 94 -18.59 19.90 -6.11
C LEU A 94 -18.87 18.85 -5.02
N GLY A 95 -17.87 18.07 -4.64
CA GLY A 95 -18.02 17.06 -3.59
C GLY A 95 -18.35 17.67 -2.23
N LEU A 96 -17.78 18.83 -1.93
CA LEU A 96 -17.99 19.57 -0.70
C LEU A 96 -19.40 20.19 -0.65
N THR A 97 -19.85 20.83 -1.74
CA THR A 97 -21.18 21.44 -1.83
C THR A 97 -22.30 20.40 -1.77
N ILE A 98 -22.12 19.22 -2.40
CA ILE A 98 -23.08 18.10 -2.29
C ILE A 98 -23.19 17.62 -0.83
N ARG A 99 -22.16 17.79 -0.01
CA ARG A 99 -22.15 17.46 1.41
C ARG A 99 -22.62 18.60 2.31
N GLY A 100 -23.00 19.73 1.74
CA GLY A 100 -23.61 20.85 2.46
C GLY A 100 -22.66 21.97 2.87
N ALA A 101 -21.38 21.94 2.45
CA ALA A 101 -20.46 23.05 2.67
C ALA A 101 -20.93 24.28 1.87
N ASP A 102 -20.84 25.47 2.46
CA ASP A 102 -21.05 26.70 1.72
C ASP A 102 -19.92 26.95 0.70
N ARG A 103 -20.14 27.90 -0.21
CA ARG A 103 -19.21 28.15 -1.33
C ARG A 103 -17.83 28.63 -0.84
N GLY A 104 -17.78 29.42 0.23
CA GLY A 104 -16.51 29.91 0.81
C GLY A 104 -15.73 28.78 1.45
N GLU A 105 -16.35 28.04 2.36
CA GLU A 105 -15.78 26.86 2.98
C GLU A 105 -15.29 25.82 1.94
N ALA A 106 -16.11 25.53 0.94
CA ALA A 106 -15.77 24.61 -0.11
C ALA A 106 -14.53 25.05 -0.90
N ARG A 107 -14.41 26.37 -1.20
CA ARG A 107 -13.25 26.92 -1.88
C ARG A 107 -11.99 26.82 -1.02
N ASP A 108 -12.07 27.21 0.25
CA ASP A 108 -10.93 27.22 1.16
C ASP A 108 -10.38 25.78 1.37
N ARG A 109 -11.25 24.83 1.62
CA ARG A 109 -10.89 23.41 1.77
C ARG A 109 -10.32 22.82 0.49
N ALA A 110 -10.91 23.11 -0.66
CA ALA A 110 -10.41 22.66 -1.95
C ALA A 110 -9.02 23.26 -2.23
N MET A 111 -8.81 24.56 -2.01
CA MET A 111 -7.51 25.22 -2.20
C MET A 111 -6.45 24.69 -1.23
N ALA A 112 -6.80 24.41 0.04
CA ALA A 112 -5.88 23.80 0.99
C ALA A 112 -5.40 22.41 0.51
N ALA A 113 -6.31 21.59 0.01
CA ALA A 113 -5.95 20.27 -0.53
C ALA A 113 -5.11 20.36 -1.82
N LEU A 114 -5.35 21.35 -2.68
CA LEU A 114 -4.53 21.58 -3.88
C LEU A 114 -3.10 22.02 -3.51
N ARG A 115 -2.95 22.90 -2.49
CA ARG A 115 -1.62 23.32 -1.97
C ARG A 115 -0.85 22.14 -1.36
N LEU A 116 -1.53 21.28 -0.59
CA LEU A 116 -0.93 20.08 -0.01
C LEU A 116 -0.24 19.20 -1.07
N LEU A 117 -0.76 19.22 -2.30
CA LEU A 117 -0.25 18.41 -3.41
C LEU A 117 0.50 19.22 -4.49
N ASP A 118 0.87 20.49 -4.21
CA ASP A 118 1.59 21.39 -5.12
C ASP A 118 0.95 21.54 -6.50
N ILE A 119 -0.37 21.68 -6.52
CA ILE A 119 -1.16 21.89 -7.75
C ILE A 119 -2.17 23.02 -7.66
N ASP A 120 -2.04 23.89 -6.67
CA ASP A 120 -2.93 25.05 -6.48
C ASP A 120 -2.83 26.06 -7.64
N ALA A 121 -1.67 26.20 -8.27
CA ALA A 121 -1.51 26.98 -9.50
C ALA A 121 -2.37 26.47 -10.67
N LEU A 122 -2.87 25.26 -10.61
CA LEU A 122 -3.73 24.63 -11.62
C LEU A 122 -5.23 24.76 -11.30
N ALA A 123 -5.60 25.40 -10.19
CA ALA A 123 -6.98 25.45 -9.68
C ALA A 123 -8.02 25.87 -10.74
N GLU A 124 -7.70 26.86 -11.55
CA GLU A 124 -8.61 27.40 -12.58
C GLU A 124 -8.45 26.69 -13.96
N LYS A 125 -7.44 25.82 -14.12
CA LYS A 125 -7.29 25.04 -15.36
C LYS A 125 -8.39 23.99 -15.48
N ARG A 126 -8.80 23.74 -16.71
CA ARG A 126 -9.71 22.62 -17.03
C ARG A 126 -8.96 21.30 -16.92
N VAL A 127 -9.67 20.27 -16.49
CA VAL A 127 -9.09 18.92 -16.28
C VAL A 127 -8.53 18.28 -17.56
N ASP A 128 -8.98 18.74 -18.75
CA ASP A 128 -8.46 18.27 -20.03
C ASP A 128 -7.12 18.97 -20.43
N GLN A 129 -6.65 19.91 -19.62
CA GLN A 129 -5.41 20.69 -19.81
C GLN A 129 -4.30 20.33 -18.81
N ILE A 130 -4.54 19.34 -17.94
CA ILE A 130 -3.56 18.88 -16.97
C ILE A 130 -2.94 17.55 -17.40
N SER A 131 -1.70 17.30 -16.98
CA SER A 131 -1.00 16.04 -17.23
C SER A 131 -1.60 14.88 -16.39
N GLY A 132 -1.30 13.63 -16.74
CA GLY A 132 -1.75 12.47 -15.97
C GLY A 132 -1.26 12.49 -14.51
N GLY A 133 0.00 12.92 -14.27
CA GLY A 133 0.53 13.06 -12.91
C GLY A 133 -0.21 14.14 -12.09
N GLU A 134 -0.50 15.30 -12.71
CA GLU A 134 -1.30 16.36 -12.09
C GLU A 134 -2.75 15.89 -11.82
N GLY A 135 -3.34 15.13 -12.75
CA GLY A 135 -4.67 14.52 -12.58
C GLY A 135 -4.73 13.58 -11.38
N ARG A 136 -3.67 12.77 -11.21
CA ARG A 136 -3.57 11.85 -10.07
C ARG A 136 -3.48 12.61 -8.74
N ARG A 137 -2.63 13.63 -8.64
CA ARG A 137 -2.58 14.54 -7.48
C ARG A 137 -3.92 15.21 -7.22
N ALA A 138 -4.60 15.64 -8.25
CA ALA A 138 -5.93 16.24 -8.15
C ALA A 138 -7.00 15.27 -7.64
N SER A 139 -6.95 14.01 -8.05
CA SER A 139 -7.86 12.96 -7.54
C SER A 139 -7.65 12.73 -6.04
N LEU A 140 -6.40 12.71 -5.60
CA LEU A 140 -6.05 12.62 -4.19
C LEU A 140 -6.50 13.86 -3.40
N ALA A 141 -6.24 15.08 -3.92
CA ALA A 141 -6.72 16.33 -3.32
C ALA A 141 -8.24 16.32 -3.13
N ARG A 142 -8.98 15.84 -4.14
CA ARG A 142 -10.43 15.70 -4.09
C ARG A 142 -10.91 14.75 -2.99
N ALA A 143 -10.20 13.65 -2.76
CA ALA A 143 -10.54 12.73 -1.68
C ALA A 143 -10.24 13.33 -0.30
N LEU A 144 -9.09 13.96 -0.15
CA LEU A 144 -8.63 14.57 1.11
C LEU A 144 -9.49 15.75 1.54
N CYS A 145 -9.89 16.66 0.61
CA CYS A 145 -10.64 17.86 0.95
C CYS A 145 -12.03 17.57 1.55
N LEU A 146 -12.56 16.37 1.34
CA LEU A 146 -13.88 15.96 1.85
C LEU A 146 -13.89 15.70 3.36
N HIS A 147 -12.74 15.47 4.00
CA HIS A 147 -12.62 15.12 5.42
C HIS A 147 -13.65 14.05 5.84
N ALA A 148 -13.80 13.01 5.03
CA ALA A 148 -14.76 11.96 5.28
C ALA A 148 -14.28 11.06 6.45
N PRO A 149 -15.19 10.48 7.24
CA PRO A 149 -14.86 9.52 8.29
C PRO A 149 -14.06 8.31 7.80
N VAL A 150 -14.23 7.93 6.52
CA VAL A 150 -13.47 6.88 5.86
C VAL A 150 -12.81 7.41 4.60
N LEU A 151 -11.50 7.21 4.48
CA LEU A 151 -10.67 7.60 3.34
C LEU A 151 -10.12 6.34 2.65
N LEU A 152 -10.44 6.16 1.39
CA LEU A 152 -9.98 5.03 0.56
C LEU A 152 -9.02 5.54 -0.52
N LEU A 153 -7.80 5.01 -0.54
CA LEU A 153 -6.75 5.43 -1.44
C LEU A 153 -6.22 4.21 -2.23
N ASP A 154 -6.38 4.24 -3.54
CA ASP A 154 -5.91 3.18 -4.44
C ASP A 154 -4.60 3.63 -5.13
N GLU A 155 -3.47 3.13 -4.66
CA GLU A 155 -2.11 3.48 -5.10
C GLU A 155 -1.83 5.00 -5.07
N PRO A 156 -2.00 5.68 -3.92
CA PRO A 156 -1.95 7.13 -3.84
C PRO A 156 -0.59 7.73 -4.19
N MET A 157 0.49 6.96 -4.04
CA MET A 157 1.87 7.39 -4.28
C MET A 157 2.32 7.21 -5.73
N ALA A 158 1.57 6.45 -6.52
CA ALA A 158 1.98 6.12 -7.89
C ALA A 158 2.01 7.38 -8.78
N GLY A 159 3.14 7.59 -9.48
CA GLY A 159 3.32 8.70 -10.42
C GLY A 159 3.50 10.08 -9.77
N LEU A 160 3.77 10.15 -8.47
CA LEU A 160 4.23 11.36 -7.81
C LEU A 160 5.73 11.59 -8.11
N ASP A 161 6.14 12.85 -8.22
CA ASP A 161 7.56 13.21 -8.21
C ASP A 161 8.18 12.99 -6.82
N GLY A 162 9.51 12.87 -6.76
CA GLY A 162 10.20 12.48 -5.53
C GLY A 162 9.95 13.39 -4.33
N SER A 163 9.77 14.70 -4.54
CA SER A 163 9.53 15.67 -3.46
C SER A 163 8.11 15.54 -2.91
N THR A 164 7.11 15.47 -3.78
CA THR A 164 5.70 15.26 -3.40
C THR A 164 5.50 13.89 -2.76
N TYR A 165 6.15 12.85 -3.30
CA TYR A 165 6.15 11.50 -2.73
C TYR A 165 6.66 11.49 -1.28
N ALA A 166 7.86 12.03 -1.04
CA ALA A 166 8.46 12.05 0.29
C ALA A 166 7.58 12.81 1.30
N ARG A 167 7.10 14.00 0.91
CA ARG A 167 6.23 14.81 1.77
C ARG A 167 4.92 14.10 2.09
N LEU A 168 4.25 13.52 1.10
CA LEU A 168 2.97 12.82 1.34
C LEU A 168 3.13 11.59 2.23
N LEU A 169 4.25 10.86 2.08
CA LEU A 169 4.62 9.75 2.95
C LEU A 169 4.73 10.16 4.42
N ASP A 170 5.26 11.35 4.68
CA ASP A 170 5.46 11.85 6.04
C ASP A 170 4.19 12.51 6.62
N GLU A 171 3.40 13.19 5.79
CA GLU A 171 2.23 13.97 6.23
C GLU A 171 0.93 13.16 6.31
N LEU A 172 0.72 12.18 5.41
CA LEU A 172 -0.55 11.44 5.33
C LEU A 172 -0.96 10.75 6.65
N PRO A 173 -0.07 10.07 7.38
CA PRO A 173 -0.43 9.47 8.66
C PRO A 173 -0.92 10.51 9.68
N GLY A 174 -0.26 11.68 9.73
CA GLY A 174 -0.66 12.79 10.59
C GLY A 174 -2.02 13.37 10.20
N LEU A 175 -2.28 13.57 8.91
CA LEU A 175 -3.56 14.08 8.42
C LEU A 175 -4.72 13.14 8.78
N VAL A 176 -4.52 11.83 8.63
CA VAL A 176 -5.52 10.82 9.03
C VAL A 176 -5.71 10.82 10.54
N GLY A 177 -4.62 10.77 11.31
CA GLY A 177 -4.66 10.73 12.77
C GLY A 177 -5.36 11.96 13.38
N HIS A 178 -5.08 13.17 12.88
CA HIS A 178 -5.72 14.39 13.36
C HIS A 178 -7.21 14.50 12.99
N SER A 179 -7.61 13.90 11.87
CA SER A 179 -9.01 13.93 11.44
C SER A 179 -9.90 12.90 12.16
N GLY A 180 -9.32 11.94 12.87
CA GLY A 180 -10.04 10.78 13.41
C GLY A 180 -10.68 9.93 12.30
N ALA A 181 -10.14 9.97 11.10
CA ALA A 181 -10.62 9.17 9.98
C ALA A 181 -10.02 7.77 9.99
N THR A 182 -10.75 6.82 9.45
CA THR A 182 -10.24 5.49 9.13
C THR A 182 -9.74 5.51 7.69
N ALA A 183 -8.47 5.25 7.46
CA ALA A 183 -7.93 5.20 6.11
C ALA A 183 -7.60 3.77 5.67
N VAL A 184 -7.90 3.47 4.40
CA VAL A 184 -7.50 2.24 3.74
C VAL A 184 -6.66 2.61 2.52
N VAL A 185 -5.41 2.19 2.52
CA VAL A 185 -4.43 2.46 1.47
C VAL A 185 -4.11 1.16 0.74
N VAL A 186 -4.44 1.09 -0.53
CA VAL A 186 -3.98 0.00 -1.39
C VAL A 186 -2.64 0.40 -1.98
N THR A 187 -1.65 -0.45 -1.82
CA THR A 187 -0.33 -0.31 -2.46
C THR A 187 0.25 -1.69 -2.78
N HIS A 188 1.16 -1.74 -3.72
CA HIS A 188 1.98 -2.92 -4.01
C HIS A 188 3.41 -2.78 -3.45
N ASN A 189 3.72 -1.61 -2.84
CA ASN A 189 5.03 -1.33 -2.25
C ASN A 189 4.99 -1.57 -0.73
N PRO A 190 5.72 -2.59 -0.22
CA PRO A 190 5.77 -2.86 1.21
C PRO A 190 6.34 -1.70 2.04
N GLU A 191 7.33 -0.97 1.49
CA GLU A 191 7.94 0.17 2.19
C GLU A 191 6.92 1.28 2.46
N GLU A 192 6.07 1.61 1.48
CA GLU A 192 4.96 2.53 1.66
C GLU A 192 4.01 2.06 2.76
N ALA A 193 3.63 0.78 2.74
CA ALA A 193 2.76 0.21 3.75
C ALA A 193 3.37 0.32 5.17
N PHE A 194 4.65 0.02 5.32
CA PHE A 194 5.33 0.11 6.61
C PHE A 194 5.48 1.55 7.12
N ARG A 195 5.64 2.53 6.23
CA ARG A 195 5.75 3.94 6.62
C ARG A 195 4.40 4.57 6.91
N LEU A 196 3.40 4.31 6.07
CA LEU A 196 2.09 4.98 6.13
C LEU A 196 1.14 4.37 7.17
N CYS A 197 1.20 3.06 7.40
CA CYS A 197 0.09 2.34 8.01
C CYS A 197 0.40 1.78 9.39
N ASP A 198 -0.66 1.60 10.19
CA ASP A 198 -0.63 0.96 11.50
C ASP A 198 -0.86 -0.54 11.39
N ASP A 199 -1.81 -0.91 10.54
CA ASP A 199 -2.23 -2.29 10.29
C ASP A 199 -1.99 -2.67 8.83
N ILE A 200 -1.75 -3.95 8.56
CA ILE A 200 -1.56 -4.52 7.21
C ILE A 200 -2.55 -5.66 7.00
N VAL A 201 -3.14 -5.69 5.82
CA VAL A 201 -3.92 -6.81 5.30
C VAL A 201 -3.25 -7.31 4.03
N ILE A 202 -2.92 -8.59 3.98
CA ILE A 202 -2.37 -9.26 2.79
C ILE A 202 -3.49 -9.99 2.08
N LEU A 203 -3.76 -9.60 0.83
CA LEU A 203 -4.79 -10.18 -0.02
C LEU A 203 -4.16 -10.96 -1.17
N VAL A 204 -4.50 -12.24 -1.28
CA VAL A 204 -4.03 -13.13 -2.35
C VAL A 204 -5.20 -13.91 -2.92
N ASN A 205 -5.37 -13.90 -4.23
CA ASN A 205 -6.45 -14.60 -4.93
C ASN A 205 -7.84 -14.38 -4.29
N GLY A 206 -8.13 -13.13 -3.94
CA GLY A 206 -9.41 -12.73 -3.36
C GLY A 206 -9.63 -13.14 -1.90
N ARG A 207 -8.60 -13.63 -1.21
CA ARG A 207 -8.67 -14.09 0.19
C ARG A 207 -7.68 -13.34 1.06
N VAL A 208 -8.08 -13.05 2.28
CA VAL A 208 -7.19 -12.50 3.30
C VAL A 208 -6.25 -13.62 3.78
N ARG A 209 -4.94 -13.44 3.57
CA ARG A 209 -3.89 -14.38 4.00
C ARG A 209 -3.31 -14.01 5.34
N ALA A 210 -3.20 -12.70 5.62
CA ALA A 210 -2.77 -12.19 6.90
C ALA A 210 -3.45 -10.84 7.15
N ALA A 211 -3.77 -10.51 8.38
CA ALA A 211 -4.29 -9.21 8.80
C ALA A 211 -3.92 -8.96 10.27
N GLY A 212 -3.48 -7.73 10.58
CA GLY A 212 -3.13 -7.33 11.94
C GLY A 212 -2.23 -6.11 11.98
N ALA A 213 -1.69 -5.83 13.16
CA ALA A 213 -0.69 -4.77 13.33
C ALA A 213 0.52 -5.04 12.42
N LYS A 214 1.04 -4.00 11.76
CA LYS A 214 2.14 -4.15 10.77
C LYS A 214 3.33 -4.92 11.34
N ARG A 215 3.66 -4.69 12.61
CA ARG A 215 4.75 -5.39 13.28
C ARG A 215 4.49 -6.89 13.44
N GLU A 216 3.26 -7.26 13.81
CA GLU A 216 2.87 -8.67 13.99
C GLU A 216 2.92 -9.43 12.65
N VAL A 217 2.35 -8.82 11.58
CA VAL A 217 2.38 -9.42 10.24
C VAL A 217 3.81 -9.54 9.72
N ALA A 218 4.66 -8.54 9.96
CA ALA A 218 6.06 -8.56 9.53
C ALA A 218 6.92 -9.57 10.29
N THR A 219 6.71 -9.72 11.60
CA THR A 219 7.54 -10.62 12.41
C THR A 219 7.05 -12.07 12.41
N ASN A 220 5.90 -12.35 11.81
CA ASN A 220 5.34 -13.71 11.72
C ASN A 220 4.69 -13.97 10.35
N PRO A 221 5.45 -13.93 9.24
CA PRO A 221 4.95 -14.25 7.91
C PRO A 221 4.74 -15.77 7.78
N GLN A 222 3.59 -16.27 8.21
CA GLN A 222 3.29 -17.71 8.30
C GLN A 222 3.36 -18.44 6.94
N PHE A 223 3.18 -17.71 5.84
CA PHE A 223 3.11 -18.26 4.49
C PHE A 223 4.15 -17.64 3.57
N ARG A 224 4.64 -18.42 2.61
CA ARG A 224 5.59 -17.98 1.62
C ARG A 224 5.10 -16.77 0.83
N ASP A 225 3.85 -16.78 0.35
CA ASP A 225 3.26 -15.68 -0.41
C ASP A 225 3.16 -14.38 0.41
N VAL A 226 2.90 -14.49 1.71
CA VAL A 226 2.91 -13.35 2.65
C VAL A 226 4.31 -12.77 2.76
N ALA A 227 5.34 -13.61 2.97
CA ALA A 227 6.72 -13.17 3.08
C ALA A 227 7.20 -12.48 1.79
N GLU A 228 6.92 -13.07 0.62
CA GLU A 228 7.29 -12.49 -0.68
C GLU A 228 6.60 -11.12 -0.92
N ILE A 229 5.33 -10.97 -0.55
CA ILE A 229 4.60 -9.70 -0.66
C ILE A 229 5.16 -8.64 0.30
N LEU A 230 5.68 -9.05 1.46
CA LEU A 230 6.37 -8.15 2.39
C LEU A 230 7.79 -7.76 1.94
N GLY A 231 8.25 -8.28 0.80
CA GLY A 231 9.58 -8.00 0.25
C GLY A 231 10.69 -8.86 0.86
N TYR A 232 10.34 -9.98 1.50
CA TYR A 232 11.33 -10.91 2.05
C TYR A 232 11.83 -11.85 0.97
N THR A 233 13.11 -12.17 1.01
CA THR A 233 13.70 -13.22 0.19
C THR A 233 13.40 -14.58 0.83
N VAL A 234 12.73 -15.47 0.09
CA VAL A 234 12.43 -16.82 0.58
C VAL A 234 13.41 -17.83 -0.03
N VAL A 235 14.14 -18.53 0.81
CA VAL A 235 15.14 -19.53 0.43
C VAL A 235 14.80 -20.90 1.03
N ASN A 236 15.22 -21.97 0.35
CA ASN A 236 15.14 -23.32 0.90
C ASN A 236 16.46 -23.66 1.60
N VAL A 237 16.40 -23.92 2.89
CA VAL A 237 17.55 -24.31 3.71
C VAL A 237 17.27 -25.71 4.27
N SER A 238 17.98 -26.71 3.79
CA SER A 238 17.86 -28.11 4.25
C SER A 238 16.41 -28.64 4.24
N GLY A 239 15.62 -28.28 3.20
CA GLY A 239 14.24 -28.71 3.05
C GLY A 239 13.20 -27.82 3.74
N ARG A 240 13.62 -26.76 4.42
CA ARG A 240 12.73 -25.79 5.07
C ARG A 240 12.74 -24.47 4.30
N LEU A 241 11.57 -23.85 4.16
CA LEU A 241 11.47 -22.51 3.59
C LEU A 241 11.72 -21.47 4.68
N VAL A 242 12.65 -20.59 4.41
CA VAL A 242 13.07 -19.52 5.34
C VAL A 242 12.92 -18.18 4.66
N ALA A 243 12.14 -17.28 5.24
CA ALA A 243 11.96 -15.91 4.79
C ALA A 243 12.96 -14.99 5.51
N ILE A 244 13.71 -14.23 4.75
CA ILE A 244 14.76 -13.34 5.25
C ILE A 244 14.42 -11.92 4.81
N PRO A 245 14.24 -10.97 5.75
CA PRO A 245 13.99 -9.58 5.42
C PRO A 245 15.14 -8.98 4.60
N ASP A 246 14.83 -7.99 3.75
CA ASP A 246 15.86 -7.25 3.02
C ASP A 246 16.87 -6.61 3.99
N GLY A 247 18.15 -6.66 3.63
CA GLY A 247 19.25 -6.15 4.46
C GLY A 247 19.60 -6.99 5.69
N ALA A 248 18.90 -8.12 5.95
CA ALA A 248 19.23 -9.02 7.05
C ALA A 248 20.36 -10.01 6.72
N LEU A 249 20.71 -10.17 5.44
CA LEU A 249 21.82 -11.02 5.00
C LEU A 249 23.16 -10.27 5.11
N THR A 250 24.16 -10.95 5.63
CA THR A 250 25.55 -10.48 5.70
C THR A 250 26.50 -11.60 5.30
N LEU A 251 27.73 -11.25 4.89
CA LEU A 251 28.78 -12.25 4.69
C LEU A 251 29.11 -12.88 6.05
N ALA A 252 29.28 -14.19 6.08
CA ALA A 252 29.69 -14.92 7.27
C ALA A 252 31.20 -15.16 7.24
N ALA A 253 31.84 -15.09 8.40
CA ALA A 253 33.28 -15.34 8.55
C ALA A 253 33.65 -16.84 8.43
N GLY A 254 32.67 -17.74 8.38
CA GLY A 254 32.88 -19.20 8.31
C GLY A 254 31.64 -19.95 7.77
N PRO A 255 31.71 -21.26 7.70
CA PRO A 255 30.63 -22.09 7.17
C PRO A 255 29.30 -21.86 7.93
N THR A 256 28.23 -21.69 7.18
CA THR A 256 26.85 -21.59 7.68
C THR A 256 25.93 -22.44 6.84
N GLU A 257 24.65 -22.58 7.27
CA GLU A 257 23.63 -23.28 6.51
C GLU A 257 23.26 -22.55 5.18
N LEU A 258 23.61 -21.25 5.04
CA LEU A 258 23.33 -20.44 3.87
C LEU A 258 24.58 -20.34 2.99
N ALA A 259 24.86 -21.38 2.20
CA ALA A 259 25.89 -21.36 1.19
C ALA A 259 25.33 -20.72 -0.11
N ALA A 260 26.06 -19.79 -0.68
CA ALA A 260 25.69 -19.08 -1.90
C ALA A 260 26.85 -19.00 -2.89
N THR A 261 26.55 -18.81 -4.16
CA THR A 261 27.54 -18.49 -5.21
C THR A 261 27.34 -17.05 -5.65
N VAL A 262 28.42 -16.29 -5.72
CA VAL A 262 28.39 -14.89 -6.16
C VAL A 262 28.15 -14.81 -7.67
N ASP A 263 27.05 -14.19 -8.06
CA ASP A 263 26.74 -13.97 -9.48
C ASP A 263 27.45 -12.70 -10.00
N THR A 264 27.28 -11.58 -9.25
CA THR A 264 27.77 -10.26 -9.67
C THR A 264 28.09 -9.40 -8.45
N VAL A 265 29.08 -8.55 -8.59
CA VAL A 265 29.44 -7.51 -7.62
C VAL A 265 29.34 -6.16 -8.28
N LEU A 266 28.55 -5.27 -7.73
CA LEU A 266 28.34 -3.90 -8.23
C LEU A 266 28.97 -2.91 -7.27
N ASP A 267 29.71 -1.94 -7.84
CA ASP A 267 30.26 -0.82 -7.11
C ASP A 267 29.21 0.29 -7.01
N VAL A 268 28.67 0.53 -5.82
CA VAL A 268 27.63 1.53 -5.60
C VAL A 268 28.07 2.51 -4.51
N ALA A 269 28.53 3.68 -4.94
CA ALA A 269 28.91 4.84 -4.11
C ALA A 269 29.66 4.51 -2.80
N HIS A 270 28.97 4.08 -1.77
CA HIS A 270 29.51 3.89 -0.41
C HIS A 270 29.61 2.43 0.02
N GLU A 271 29.12 1.48 -0.77
CA GLU A 271 29.06 0.05 -0.46
C GLU A 271 29.17 -0.81 -1.72
N TRP A 272 29.45 -2.10 -1.53
CA TRP A 272 29.36 -3.10 -2.58
C TRP A 272 28.00 -3.77 -2.53
N HIS A 273 27.31 -3.85 -3.67
CA HIS A 273 26.12 -4.66 -3.81
C HIS A 273 26.52 -6.00 -4.41
N VAL A 274 26.44 -7.06 -3.62
CA VAL A 274 26.74 -8.43 -4.01
C VAL A 274 25.42 -9.14 -4.32
N ILE A 275 25.26 -9.60 -5.56
CA ILE A 275 24.18 -10.46 -5.99
C ILE A 275 24.72 -11.88 -5.94
N ALA A 276 24.06 -12.76 -5.21
CA ALA A 276 24.45 -14.16 -5.09
C ALA A 276 23.24 -15.08 -5.20
N SER A 277 23.47 -16.33 -5.50
CA SER A 277 22.43 -17.36 -5.66
C SER A 277 22.53 -18.40 -4.54
N ILE A 278 21.40 -18.65 -3.87
CA ILE A 278 21.19 -19.79 -2.95
C ILE A 278 20.23 -20.75 -3.66
N GLY A 279 20.77 -21.82 -4.29
CA GLY A 279 19.98 -22.65 -5.18
C GLY A 279 19.36 -21.81 -6.31
N PRO A 280 18.04 -21.85 -6.55
CA PRO A 280 17.38 -21.07 -7.59
C PRO A 280 17.09 -19.60 -7.19
N THR A 281 17.32 -19.23 -5.93
CA THR A 281 16.93 -17.93 -5.41
C THR A 281 18.10 -16.96 -5.41
N ARG A 282 17.92 -15.80 -6.06
CA ARG A 282 18.89 -14.70 -5.97
C ARG A 282 18.68 -13.91 -4.69
N VAL A 283 19.79 -13.56 -4.05
CA VAL A 283 19.85 -12.75 -2.83
C VAL A 283 20.73 -11.54 -3.05
N HIS A 284 20.39 -10.44 -2.36
CA HIS A 284 21.16 -9.21 -2.36
C HIS A 284 21.82 -9.01 -1.01
N ILE A 285 23.12 -8.74 -1.02
CA ILE A 285 23.91 -8.48 0.18
C ILE A 285 24.60 -7.13 0.00
N ARG A 286 24.53 -6.28 1.01
CA ARG A 286 25.27 -5.02 1.08
C ARG A 286 26.51 -5.23 1.90
N VAL A 287 27.66 -4.94 1.30
CA VAL A 287 28.97 -5.11 1.94
C VAL A 287 29.59 -3.73 2.10
N PRO A 288 29.96 -3.32 3.32
CA PRO A 288 30.60 -2.02 3.56
C PRO A 288 31.90 -1.88 2.75
N ARG A 289 32.24 -0.66 2.35
CA ARG A 289 33.53 -0.37 1.67
C ARG A 289 34.76 -0.73 2.47
N SER A 290 34.65 -0.83 3.78
CA SER A 290 35.74 -1.28 4.66
C SER A 290 36.08 -2.75 4.51
N GLU A 291 35.21 -3.52 3.86
CA GLU A 291 35.41 -4.95 3.57
C GLU A 291 35.71 -5.16 2.10
N ALA A 292 36.58 -6.11 1.77
CA ALA A 292 36.84 -6.51 0.40
C ALA A 292 35.63 -7.30 -0.13
N PRO A 293 35.10 -6.95 -1.32
CA PRO A 293 33.98 -7.70 -1.89
C PRO A 293 34.44 -9.08 -2.36
N PRO A 294 33.58 -10.10 -2.30
CA PRO A 294 33.88 -11.40 -2.87
C PRO A 294 34.00 -11.33 -4.39
N GLN A 295 34.73 -12.24 -5.01
CA GLN A 295 34.84 -12.32 -6.47
C GLN A 295 33.61 -13.01 -7.09
N SER A 296 33.23 -12.58 -8.31
CA SER A 296 32.20 -13.31 -9.09
C SER A 296 32.61 -14.76 -9.29
N GLY A 297 31.65 -15.68 -9.14
CA GLY A 297 31.86 -17.12 -9.18
C GLY A 297 32.36 -17.73 -7.87
N ALA A 298 32.72 -16.93 -6.88
CA ALA A 298 33.17 -17.46 -5.59
C ALA A 298 32.00 -18.06 -4.78
N GLY A 299 32.26 -19.17 -4.11
CA GLY A 299 31.39 -19.71 -3.07
C GLY A 299 31.56 -18.87 -1.80
N ILE A 300 30.43 -18.44 -1.24
CA ILE A 300 30.39 -17.66 0.01
C ILE A 300 29.41 -18.27 0.99
N HIS A 301 29.59 -17.96 2.26
CA HIS A 301 28.63 -18.27 3.31
C HIS A 301 27.96 -16.99 3.80
N LEU A 302 26.65 -17.06 4.03
CA LEU A 302 25.86 -15.94 4.47
C LEU A 302 25.30 -16.21 5.87
N SER A 303 25.17 -15.15 6.66
CA SER A 303 24.47 -15.16 7.93
C SER A 303 23.22 -14.30 7.82
N ALA A 304 22.11 -14.79 8.34
CA ALA A 304 20.87 -14.04 8.44
C ALA A 304 20.68 -13.55 9.89
N ARG A 305 20.69 -12.24 10.09
CA ARG A 305 20.45 -11.64 11.43
C ARG A 305 19.03 -11.92 11.92
N VAL A 306 18.09 -11.97 11.00
CA VAL A 306 16.66 -12.27 11.25
C VAL A 306 16.18 -13.21 10.17
N LYS A 307 15.50 -14.27 10.57
CA LYS A 307 14.89 -15.25 9.64
C LYS A 307 13.60 -15.79 10.23
N TYR A 308 12.63 -16.13 9.37
CA TYR A 308 11.34 -16.71 9.76
C TYR A 308 11.10 -17.99 8.97
N GLU A 309 10.61 -19.06 9.63
CA GLU A 309 10.16 -20.26 8.94
C GLU A 309 8.77 -20.01 8.35
N VAL A 310 8.55 -20.38 7.08
CA VAL A 310 7.29 -20.17 6.35
C VAL A 310 6.83 -21.45 5.68
N SER A 311 5.52 -21.57 5.45
CA SER A 311 4.88 -22.73 4.82
C SER A 311 4.40 -22.46 3.39
#